data_d6c47be1cedff12552fb5b9191c593d0
#
_entry.id   d6c47be1cedff12552fb5b9191c593d0
#
_cell.length_a   1.000
_cell.length_b   1.000
_cell.length_c   1.000
_cell.angle_alpha   90.00
_cell.angle_beta   90.00
_cell.angle_gamma   90.00
#
_symmetry.space_group_name_H-M   'P 1'
#
loop_
_entity.id
_entity.type
_entity.pdbx_description
1 polymer ?
#
loop_
_entity_poly.entity_id
_entity_poly.type
_entity_poly.pdbx_seq_one_letter_code
_entity_poly.pdbx_strand_id
1 'polypeptide(L)'
;MDREEAGPADTRLPKLRLDDLLDELQARIDDVRGTRDRLTGLLEAVISVGRELDLPQVLRGIVEAAVSLVDAEYGALGVIGEDQRLSEFLPIGIDDDLRARIGALPSGHGILGELIRHPEPLRLTELSEHPASYGFPAHHPPMHSFLGVPIRVRDEVFGNLYLTEKRGGADFDAEDEAVVTTLAVAAGIAIENARLYEEGRRRQRWLAASSDFTSALLSGTGEAEVLGGMLEQAVDIADADMGVFYLVGSEGELRGSLAHGDGAETHRGVVLPSSEGTLAAAALGETDGLVTVADVSGDARVTVQPERWQGFGPAVAVTVGTKERLSGVLILARRSGRRPFLSSETAALPGFAGQAALALELADRRRDAEQVTLLEDRDRIARDLHDLAIQRLFATGMTLQSARRFVEHPEATDRLTRAIDDLDATIKIIRSTIFGLREHDAPGTAPRLRSRIVTAVDAAAETLGFAPALRMEGLLDTDVPPDIADAVVAVIGESLTNVARHAHAHRTEIAVLVDDGVLEVEVTDDGTGLPPDRVDRGLRNLAERAERLDGRLSVHSPTRPDGGTRLSWRVPLPPDTSQEN
;
A
#
# COMPACT_ATOMS: atom_id res chain seq x y z
N MET A 1 -32.38 -125.11 -2.25
CA MET A 1 -32.32 -124.53 -0.92
C MET A 1 -30.90 -124.08 -0.71
N ASP A 2 -30.63 -122.91 -1.29
CA ASP A 2 -29.29 -122.35 -1.24
C ASP A 2 -29.35 -121.06 -0.48
N ARG A 3 -28.61 -120.97 0.57
CA ARG A 3 -28.37 -119.78 1.33
C ARG A 3 -27.19 -119.01 0.67
N GLU A 4 -27.46 -117.94 0.04
CA GLU A 4 -26.44 -116.97 -0.35
C GLU A 4 -26.03 -116.14 0.86
N GLU A 5 -24.78 -116.25 1.23
CA GLU A 5 -24.13 -115.41 2.24
C GLU A 5 -23.81 -114.05 1.64
N ALA A 6 -24.40 -113.04 2.20
CA ALA A 6 -24.04 -111.67 1.88
C ALA A 6 -22.72 -111.26 2.56
N GLY A 7 -21.69 -111.02 1.75
CA GLY A 7 -20.39 -110.55 2.22
C GLY A 7 -20.50 -109.09 2.75
N PRO A 8 -19.63 -108.68 3.68
CA PRO A 8 -19.68 -107.34 4.28
C PRO A 8 -19.33 -106.25 3.27
N ALA A 9 -20.21 -105.23 3.17
CA ALA A 9 -19.95 -104.01 2.40
C ALA A 9 -18.72 -103.30 2.95
N ASP A 10 -17.67 -103.23 2.15
CA ASP A 10 -16.44 -102.47 2.42
C ASP A 10 -16.73 -100.99 2.29
N THR A 11 -17.12 -100.38 3.41
CA THR A 11 -17.31 -98.94 3.53
C THR A 11 -15.94 -98.25 3.62
N ARG A 12 -15.26 -98.10 2.49
CA ARG A 12 -14.07 -97.30 2.40
C ARG A 12 -14.50 -95.81 2.44
N LEU A 13 -14.38 -95.18 3.59
CA LEU A 13 -14.32 -93.73 3.71
C LEU A 13 -13.27 -93.18 2.72
N PRO A 14 -13.58 -92.17 1.90
CA PRO A 14 -12.56 -91.62 1.05
C PRO A 14 -11.42 -91.14 1.94
N LYS A 15 -10.22 -91.72 1.72
CA LYS A 15 -8.99 -91.13 2.31
C LYS A 15 -8.81 -89.78 1.72
N LEU A 16 -9.37 -88.77 2.38
CA LEU A 16 -8.83 -87.38 2.30
C LEU A 16 -7.37 -87.53 2.67
N ARG A 17 -6.49 -87.37 1.69
CA ARG A 17 -5.06 -87.36 1.93
C ARG A 17 -4.76 -86.28 2.94
N LEU A 18 -4.14 -86.63 4.05
CA LEU A 18 -3.72 -85.68 5.08
C LEU A 18 -2.88 -84.55 4.47
N ASP A 19 -2.10 -84.95 3.44
CA ASP A 19 -1.28 -84.02 2.67
C ASP A 19 -2.13 -82.97 1.93
N ASP A 20 -3.25 -83.31 1.27
CA ASP A 20 -4.15 -82.38 0.58
C ASP A 20 -4.81 -81.41 1.57
N LEU A 21 -5.14 -81.86 2.80
CA LEU A 21 -5.69 -81.01 3.86
C LEU A 21 -4.63 -80.12 4.47
N LEU A 22 -3.40 -80.56 4.60
CA LEU A 22 -2.29 -79.73 5.07
C LEU A 22 -1.95 -78.64 4.06
N ASP A 23 -1.93 -78.96 2.76
CA ASP A 23 -1.70 -78.01 1.69
C ASP A 23 -2.83 -76.94 1.63
N GLU A 24 -4.10 -77.36 1.77
CA GLU A 24 -5.24 -76.40 1.82
C GLU A 24 -5.18 -75.52 3.07
N LEU A 25 -4.82 -76.13 4.24
CA LEU A 25 -4.61 -75.36 5.47
C LEU A 25 -3.44 -74.37 5.33
N GLN A 26 -2.33 -74.80 4.74
CA GLN A 26 -1.17 -73.95 4.49
C GLN A 26 -1.54 -72.83 3.58
N ALA A 27 -2.23 -73.11 2.46
CA ALA A 27 -2.72 -72.05 1.54
C ALA A 27 -3.64 -71.05 2.24
N ARG A 28 -4.58 -71.48 3.09
CA ARG A 28 -5.44 -70.60 3.87
C ARG A 28 -4.70 -69.75 4.92
N ILE A 29 -3.68 -70.36 5.58
CA ILE A 29 -2.83 -69.65 6.53
C ILE A 29 -2.02 -68.58 5.83
N ASP A 30 -1.47 -68.88 4.66
CA ASP A 30 -0.68 -67.95 3.87
C ASP A 30 -1.58 -66.83 3.32
N ASP A 31 -2.80 -67.09 2.89
CA ASP A 31 -3.82 -66.10 2.48
C ASP A 31 -4.20 -65.17 3.63
N VAL A 32 -4.50 -65.73 4.83
CA VAL A 32 -4.80 -64.90 6.03
C VAL A 32 -3.60 -64.07 6.47
N ARG A 33 -2.37 -64.59 6.36
CA ARG A 33 -1.16 -63.83 6.65
C ARG A 33 -0.97 -62.72 5.65
N GLY A 34 -1.12 -62.99 4.35
CA GLY A 34 -1.04 -61.98 3.28
C GLY A 34 -2.03 -60.82 3.50
N THR A 35 -3.30 -61.17 3.79
CA THR A 35 -4.33 -60.16 4.08
C THR A 35 -3.99 -59.33 5.32
N ARG A 36 -3.49 -59.97 6.40
CA ARG A 36 -3.08 -59.22 7.61
C ARG A 36 -1.91 -58.28 7.35
N ASP A 37 -0.90 -58.75 6.61
CA ASP A 37 0.30 -57.96 6.33
C ASP A 37 -0.03 -56.78 5.42
N ARG A 38 -0.94 -56.93 4.44
CA ARG A 38 -1.49 -55.84 3.62
C ARG A 38 -2.28 -54.82 4.46
N LEU A 39 -3.15 -55.28 5.39
CA LEU A 39 -3.89 -54.39 6.29
C LEU A 39 -2.95 -53.60 7.21
N THR A 40 -1.89 -54.25 7.71
CA THR A 40 -0.88 -53.60 8.53
C THR A 40 -0.14 -52.51 7.71
N GLY A 41 0.31 -52.84 6.50
CA GLY A 41 0.95 -51.92 5.59
C GLY A 41 0.05 -50.74 5.19
N LEU A 42 -1.24 -50.99 4.92
CA LEU A 42 -2.21 -49.93 4.65
C LEU A 42 -2.38 -48.98 5.86
N LEU A 43 -2.48 -49.55 7.08
CA LEU A 43 -2.60 -48.73 8.29
C LEU A 43 -1.36 -47.89 8.52
N GLU A 44 -0.16 -48.44 8.34
CA GLU A 44 1.11 -47.71 8.42
C GLU A 44 1.20 -46.62 7.37
N ALA A 45 0.79 -46.89 6.13
CA ALA A 45 0.74 -45.89 5.05
C ALA A 45 -0.22 -44.76 5.38
N VAL A 46 -1.43 -45.06 5.83
CA VAL A 46 -2.44 -44.05 6.22
C VAL A 46 -1.92 -43.18 7.37
N ILE A 47 -1.28 -43.78 8.38
CA ILE A 47 -0.70 -43.04 9.51
C ILE A 47 0.46 -42.13 9.05
N SER A 48 1.34 -42.65 8.19
CA SER A 48 2.49 -41.90 7.66
C SER A 48 2.05 -40.72 6.84
N VAL A 49 1.15 -40.91 5.89
CA VAL A 49 0.60 -39.82 5.04
C VAL A 49 -0.18 -38.80 5.88
N GLY A 50 -0.96 -39.25 6.87
CA GLY A 50 -1.77 -38.38 7.72
C GLY A 50 -0.98 -37.55 8.73
N ARG A 51 0.29 -37.82 8.99
CA ARG A 51 1.16 -37.04 9.88
C ARG A 51 1.85 -35.90 9.18
N GLU A 52 2.00 -35.97 7.87
CA GLU A 52 2.68 -34.98 7.07
C GLU A 52 1.72 -33.77 6.82
N LEU A 53 2.26 -32.56 6.91
CA LEU A 53 1.50 -31.32 6.70
C LEU A 53 2.03 -30.52 5.52
N ASP A 54 3.16 -30.89 4.97
CA ASP A 54 3.71 -30.31 3.75
C ASP A 54 3.09 -31.00 2.53
N LEU A 55 2.31 -30.27 1.74
CA LEU A 55 1.53 -30.84 0.63
C LEU A 55 2.39 -31.62 -0.39
N PRO A 56 3.55 -31.12 -0.86
CA PRO A 56 4.43 -31.90 -1.74
C PRO A 56 4.89 -33.22 -1.14
N GLN A 57 5.18 -33.26 0.16
CA GLN A 57 5.58 -34.49 0.85
C GLN A 57 4.41 -35.46 1.04
N VAL A 58 3.20 -34.93 1.36
CA VAL A 58 1.96 -35.74 1.39
C VAL A 58 1.73 -36.42 0.05
N LEU A 59 1.78 -35.63 -1.05
CA LEU A 59 1.54 -36.19 -2.39
C LEU A 59 2.55 -37.26 -2.79
N ARG A 60 3.83 -37.04 -2.49
CA ARG A 60 4.89 -38.04 -2.73
C ARG A 60 4.67 -39.28 -1.88
N GLY A 61 4.41 -39.13 -0.59
CA GLY A 61 4.16 -40.24 0.34
C GLY A 61 2.97 -41.10 -0.07
N ILE A 62 1.92 -40.52 -0.63
CA ILE A 62 0.76 -41.23 -1.18
C ILE A 62 1.19 -42.18 -2.31
N VAL A 63 1.97 -41.67 -3.29
CA VAL A 63 2.40 -42.50 -4.43
C VAL A 63 3.34 -43.60 -3.99
N GLU A 64 4.31 -43.29 -3.12
CA GLU A 64 5.26 -44.28 -2.57
C GLU A 64 4.54 -45.39 -1.80
N ALA A 65 3.56 -45.01 -0.97
CA ALA A 65 2.74 -45.98 -0.24
C ALA A 65 1.92 -46.88 -1.19
N ALA A 66 1.29 -46.27 -2.20
CA ALA A 66 0.50 -47.05 -3.18
C ALA A 66 1.36 -48.03 -3.97
N VAL A 67 2.52 -47.60 -4.48
CA VAL A 67 3.49 -48.45 -5.19
C VAL A 67 3.92 -49.64 -4.32
N SER A 68 4.21 -49.39 -3.03
CA SER A 68 4.64 -50.41 -2.09
C SER A 68 3.52 -51.42 -1.75
N LEU A 69 2.28 -50.93 -1.56
CA LEU A 69 1.15 -51.76 -1.12
C LEU A 69 0.70 -52.78 -2.16
N VAL A 70 0.78 -52.41 -3.45
CA VAL A 70 0.34 -53.31 -4.54
C VAL A 70 1.51 -53.87 -5.36
N ASP A 71 2.75 -53.66 -4.89
CA ASP A 71 3.99 -54.12 -5.54
C ASP A 71 4.09 -53.66 -7.01
N ALA A 72 3.72 -52.41 -7.28
CA ALA A 72 3.87 -51.79 -8.60
C ALA A 72 5.34 -51.43 -8.86
N GLU A 73 5.74 -51.36 -10.12
CA GLU A 73 7.05 -50.86 -10.53
C GLU A 73 7.06 -49.33 -10.63
N TYR A 74 6.00 -48.78 -11.18
CA TYR A 74 5.83 -47.35 -11.37
C TYR A 74 4.53 -46.84 -10.75
N GLY A 75 4.59 -45.64 -10.22
CA GLY A 75 3.42 -44.92 -9.73
C GLY A 75 3.48 -43.47 -10.12
N ALA A 76 2.34 -42.84 -10.26
CA ALA A 76 2.27 -41.37 -10.44
C ALA A 76 0.99 -40.80 -9.82
N LEU A 77 1.07 -39.55 -9.38
CA LEU A 77 -0.10 -38.76 -9.00
C LEU A 77 -0.23 -37.60 -9.94
N GLY A 78 -1.38 -37.50 -10.61
CA GLY A 78 -1.74 -36.37 -11.44
C GLY A 78 -2.73 -35.46 -10.72
N VAL A 79 -2.35 -34.22 -10.48
CA VAL A 79 -3.22 -33.19 -9.87
C VAL A 79 -4.03 -32.51 -10.96
N ILE A 80 -5.34 -32.36 -10.76
CA ILE A 80 -6.26 -31.73 -11.72
C ILE A 80 -6.32 -30.22 -11.42
N GLY A 81 -6.09 -29.40 -12.45
CA GLY A 81 -6.24 -27.96 -12.40
C GLY A 81 -7.68 -27.48 -12.62
N GLU A 82 -7.90 -26.20 -12.49
CA GLU A 82 -9.21 -25.54 -12.70
C GLU A 82 -9.73 -25.72 -14.15
N ASP A 83 -8.84 -25.92 -15.12
CA ASP A 83 -9.13 -26.17 -16.53
C ASP A 83 -9.47 -27.63 -16.87
N GLN A 84 -9.65 -28.49 -15.85
CA GLN A 84 -9.88 -29.93 -16.01
C GLN A 84 -8.75 -30.65 -16.76
N ARG A 85 -7.51 -30.15 -16.64
CA ARG A 85 -6.28 -30.76 -17.14
C ARG A 85 -5.33 -31.07 -15.98
N LEU A 86 -4.30 -31.85 -16.25
CA LEU A 86 -3.24 -32.06 -15.28
C LEU A 86 -2.42 -30.78 -15.11
N SER A 87 -2.44 -30.24 -13.92
CA SER A 87 -1.61 -29.10 -13.51
C SER A 87 -0.24 -29.54 -12.99
N GLU A 88 -0.19 -30.70 -12.33
CA GLU A 88 1.05 -31.29 -11.80
C GLU A 88 1.03 -32.80 -12.04
N PHE A 89 2.23 -33.38 -12.20
CA PHE A 89 2.40 -34.80 -12.36
C PHE A 89 3.65 -35.28 -11.60
N LEU A 90 3.46 -36.13 -10.60
CA LEU A 90 4.49 -36.60 -9.69
C LEU A 90 4.76 -38.10 -9.94
N PRO A 91 5.73 -38.46 -10.76
CA PRO A 91 6.10 -39.87 -11.01
C PRO A 91 7.02 -40.42 -9.92
N ILE A 92 6.85 -41.69 -9.61
CA ILE A 92 7.73 -42.52 -8.78
C ILE A 92 8.15 -43.77 -9.60
N GLY A 93 9.40 -44.21 -9.43
CA GLY A 93 9.97 -45.32 -10.19
C GLY A 93 10.71 -44.89 -11.46
N ILE A 94 10.62 -43.63 -11.86
CA ILE A 94 11.33 -43.05 -13.01
C ILE A 94 12.42 -42.12 -12.45
N ASP A 95 13.68 -42.36 -12.82
CA ASP A 95 14.80 -41.51 -12.41
C ASP A 95 14.82 -40.18 -13.20
N ASP A 96 15.56 -39.18 -12.69
CA ASP A 96 15.62 -37.82 -13.28
C ASP A 96 16.23 -37.85 -14.69
N ASP A 97 17.20 -38.73 -14.96
CA ASP A 97 17.84 -38.84 -16.28
C ASP A 97 16.85 -39.41 -17.32
N LEU A 98 16.06 -40.40 -16.94
CA LEU A 98 15.01 -40.96 -17.79
C LEU A 98 13.88 -39.93 -18.00
N ARG A 99 13.47 -39.23 -16.94
CA ARG A 99 12.48 -38.14 -17.01
C ARG A 99 12.90 -37.05 -17.98
N ALA A 100 14.16 -36.62 -17.93
CA ALA A 100 14.69 -35.61 -18.86
C ALA A 100 14.67 -36.08 -20.32
N ARG A 101 14.86 -37.37 -20.59
CA ARG A 101 14.79 -37.98 -21.93
C ARG A 101 13.37 -38.16 -22.46
N ILE A 102 12.40 -38.47 -21.58
CA ILE A 102 10.98 -38.55 -21.93
C ILE A 102 10.44 -37.19 -22.35
N GLY A 103 10.87 -36.10 -21.68
CA GLY A 103 10.53 -34.72 -22.05
C GLY A 103 9.29 -34.20 -21.32
N ALA A 104 8.34 -33.62 -22.06
CA ALA A 104 7.19 -32.94 -21.48
C ALA A 104 6.31 -33.89 -20.64
N LEU A 105 5.83 -33.38 -19.50
CA LEU A 105 4.89 -34.12 -18.64
C LEU A 105 3.54 -34.30 -19.33
N PRO A 106 2.78 -35.35 -18.99
CA PRO A 106 1.47 -35.60 -19.60
C PRO A 106 0.48 -34.49 -19.25
N SER A 107 -0.32 -34.08 -20.23
CA SER A 107 -1.31 -33.00 -20.12
C SER A 107 -2.73 -33.49 -19.83
N GLY A 108 -2.91 -34.78 -19.52
CA GLY A 108 -4.24 -35.35 -19.23
C GLY A 108 -5.00 -35.80 -20.47
N HIS A 109 -4.29 -36.21 -21.54
CA HIS A 109 -4.88 -36.92 -22.67
C HIS A 109 -4.79 -38.44 -22.51
N GLY A 110 -5.53 -39.18 -23.32
CA GLY A 110 -5.50 -40.65 -23.28
C GLY A 110 -6.18 -41.23 -22.05
N ILE A 111 -5.60 -42.28 -21.51
CA ILE A 111 -6.12 -43.02 -20.33
C ILE A 111 -6.09 -42.09 -19.08
N LEU A 112 -5.09 -41.23 -18.94
CA LEU A 112 -5.04 -40.29 -17.83
C LEU A 112 -6.23 -39.31 -17.88
N GLY A 113 -6.62 -38.87 -19.09
CA GLY A 113 -7.80 -38.02 -19.31
C GLY A 113 -9.13 -38.76 -19.14
N GLU A 114 -9.14 -40.11 -19.31
CA GLU A 114 -10.34 -40.90 -19.07
C GLU A 114 -10.75 -40.83 -17.58
N LEU A 115 -9.79 -40.99 -16.66
CA LEU A 115 -10.04 -40.86 -15.23
C LEU A 115 -10.39 -39.41 -14.79
N ILE A 116 -10.04 -38.40 -15.56
CA ILE A 116 -10.48 -37.02 -15.29
C ILE A 116 -11.97 -36.90 -15.67
N ARG A 117 -12.39 -37.44 -16.81
CA ARG A 117 -13.78 -37.38 -17.31
C ARG A 117 -14.73 -38.31 -16.58
N HIS A 118 -14.25 -39.54 -16.26
CA HIS A 118 -14.97 -40.59 -15.57
C HIS A 118 -14.18 -40.99 -14.32
N PRO A 119 -14.35 -40.30 -13.19
CA PRO A 119 -13.54 -40.48 -12.00
C PRO A 119 -13.99 -41.70 -11.18
N GLU A 120 -13.81 -42.89 -11.78
CA GLU A 120 -14.05 -44.18 -11.19
C GLU A 120 -12.79 -45.05 -11.29
N PRO A 121 -12.55 -46.02 -10.37
CA PRO A 121 -11.41 -46.92 -10.47
C PRO A 121 -11.38 -47.61 -11.83
N LEU A 122 -10.22 -47.63 -12.47
CA LEU A 122 -10.00 -48.27 -13.77
C LEU A 122 -8.83 -49.24 -13.67
N ARG A 123 -9.07 -50.52 -13.96
CA ARG A 123 -8.09 -51.57 -13.96
C ARG A 123 -8.00 -52.21 -15.34
N LEU A 124 -6.78 -52.32 -15.89
CA LEU A 124 -6.50 -52.85 -17.22
C LEU A 124 -5.36 -53.86 -17.13
N THR A 125 -5.52 -55.00 -17.80
CA THR A 125 -4.47 -56.00 -17.99
C THR A 125 -3.50 -55.62 -19.11
N GLU A 126 -4.02 -54.95 -20.14
CA GLU A 126 -3.22 -54.44 -21.25
C GLU A 126 -3.65 -53.01 -21.62
N LEU A 127 -2.79 -52.04 -21.29
CA LEU A 127 -3.04 -50.62 -21.44
C LEU A 127 -3.16 -50.20 -22.91
N SER A 128 -2.43 -50.88 -23.80
CA SER A 128 -2.44 -50.60 -25.24
C SER A 128 -3.77 -50.94 -25.91
N GLU A 129 -4.57 -51.85 -25.36
CA GLU A 129 -5.86 -52.28 -25.91
C GLU A 129 -7.03 -51.34 -25.57
N HIS A 130 -6.84 -50.43 -24.64
CA HIS A 130 -7.92 -49.52 -24.25
C HIS A 130 -8.19 -48.46 -25.34
N PRO A 131 -9.47 -48.20 -25.69
CA PRO A 131 -9.82 -47.24 -26.78
C PRO A 131 -9.26 -45.82 -26.61
N ALA A 132 -9.05 -45.37 -25.37
CA ALA A 132 -8.46 -44.08 -25.07
C ALA A 132 -6.92 -44.10 -25.04
N SER A 133 -6.25 -45.22 -25.33
CA SER A 133 -4.79 -45.31 -25.35
C SER A 133 -4.23 -44.60 -26.59
N TYR A 134 -3.31 -43.65 -26.38
CA TYR A 134 -2.58 -42.96 -27.45
C TYR A 134 -1.12 -43.46 -27.58
N GLY A 135 -0.73 -44.50 -26.84
CA GLY A 135 0.66 -44.93 -26.74
C GLY A 135 1.54 -44.06 -25.85
N PHE A 136 2.83 -44.32 -25.85
CA PHE A 136 3.80 -43.64 -24.99
C PHE A 136 4.74 -42.77 -25.81
N PRO A 137 5.27 -41.67 -25.21
CA PRO A 137 6.30 -40.85 -25.86
C PRO A 137 7.60 -41.66 -26.02
N ALA A 138 8.53 -41.12 -26.83
CA ALA A 138 9.84 -41.74 -27.02
C ALA A 138 10.59 -41.85 -25.68
N HIS A 139 11.30 -42.97 -25.53
CA HIS A 139 12.07 -43.33 -24.32
C HIS A 139 11.24 -43.65 -23.07
N HIS A 140 9.92 -43.61 -23.15
CA HIS A 140 9.06 -44.06 -22.05
C HIS A 140 9.20 -45.57 -21.87
N PRO A 141 9.32 -46.13 -20.63
CA PRO A 141 9.30 -47.56 -20.41
C PRO A 141 7.97 -48.15 -20.91
N PRO A 142 7.99 -49.40 -21.44
CA PRO A 142 6.76 -50.07 -21.81
C PRO A 142 5.92 -50.34 -20.56
N MET A 143 4.62 -50.12 -20.65
CA MET A 143 3.69 -50.38 -19.56
C MET A 143 2.48 -51.16 -20.10
N HIS A 144 2.11 -52.23 -19.41
CA HIS A 144 1.04 -53.18 -19.80
C HIS A 144 -0.08 -53.13 -18.76
N SER A 145 0.16 -53.59 -17.54
CA SER A 145 -0.85 -53.57 -16.49
C SER A 145 -1.04 -52.16 -15.89
N PHE A 146 -2.28 -51.80 -15.61
CA PHE A 146 -2.64 -50.46 -15.14
C PHE A 146 -3.72 -50.55 -14.06
N LEU A 147 -3.57 -49.73 -13.02
CA LEU A 147 -4.58 -49.44 -12.02
C LEU A 147 -4.62 -47.92 -11.79
N GLY A 148 -5.75 -47.27 -12.11
CA GLY A 148 -6.00 -45.85 -11.88
C GLY A 148 -7.12 -45.68 -10.86
N VAL A 149 -6.90 -44.83 -9.84
CA VAL A 149 -7.89 -44.56 -8.78
C VAL A 149 -8.00 -43.05 -8.55
N PRO A 150 -9.22 -42.48 -8.54
CA PRO A 150 -9.40 -41.06 -8.24
C PRO A 150 -9.20 -40.79 -6.75
N ILE A 151 -8.53 -39.67 -6.46
CA ILE A 151 -8.42 -39.09 -5.12
C ILE A 151 -9.43 -37.97 -5.00
N ARG A 152 -10.36 -38.08 -4.06
CA ARG A 152 -11.39 -37.07 -3.79
C ARG A 152 -11.10 -36.30 -2.52
N VAL A 153 -11.23 -34.99 -2.60
CA VAL A 153 -11.24 -34.12 -1.44
C VAL A 153 -12.66 -33.57 -1.33
N ARG A 154 -13.39 -33.98 -0.31
CA ARG A 154 -14.84 -33.79 -0.22
C ARG A 154 -15.58 -34.33 -1.45
N ASP A 155 -16.29 -33.48 -2.17
CA ASP A 155 -17.09 -33.84 -3.35
C ASP A 155 -16.34 -33.63 -4.67
N GLU A 156 -15.12 -33.08 -4.63
CA GLU A 156 -14.33 -32.75 -5.81
C GLU A 156 -13.20 -33.77 -6.04
N VAL A 157 -12.90 -34.03 -7.29
CA VAL A 157 -11.75 -34.86 -7.68
C VAL A 157 -10.51 -33.98 -7.67
N PHE A 158 -9.65 -34.22 -6.69
CA PHE A 158 -8.38 -33.51 -6.57
C PHE A 158 -7.36 -33.92 -7.62
N GLY A 159 -7.35 -35.22 -7.92
CA GLY A 159 -6.39 -35.83 -8.82
C GLY A 159 -6.61 -37.32 -8.95
N ASN A 160 -5.73 -37.98 -9.67
CA ASN A 160 -5.78 -39.40 -9.88
C ASN A 160 -4.42 -40.05 -9.54
N LEU A 161 -4.48 -41.17 -8.90
CA LEU A 161 -3.35 -42.05 -8.64
C LEU A 161 -3.28 -43.11 -9.73
N TYR A 162 -2.11 -43.25 -10.35
CA TYR A 162 -1.83 -44.17 -11.44
C TYR A 162 -0.73 -45.14 -11.02
N LEU A 163 -0.95 -46.44 -11.19
CA LEU A 163 -0.01 -47.51 -10.89
C LEU A 163 0.13 -48.39 -12.13
N THR A 164 1.34 -48.74 -12.48
CA THR A 164 1.62 -49.58 -13.67
C THR A 164 2.70 -50.57 -13.36
N GLU A 165 2.69 -51.68 -14.13
CA GLU A 165 3.63 -52.80 -14.05
C GLU A 165 3.68 -53.41 -12.65
N LYS A 166 2.72 -54.31 -12.37
CA LYS A 166 2.79 -55.12 -11.15
C LYS A 166 4.00 -56.07 -11.22
N ARG A 167 4.86 -56.01 -10.22
CA ARG A 167 6.08 -56.83 -10.20
C ARG A 167 5.76 -58.29 -10.27
N GLY A 168 6.64 -59.07 -10.90
CA GLY A 168 6.42 -60.50 -11.12
C GLY A 168 5.55 -60.86 -12.31
N GLY A 169 5.13 -59.86 -13.13
CA GLY A 169 4.37 -60.05 -14.36
C GLY A 169 2.91 -60.44 -14.12
N ALA A 170 2.37 -60.15 -12.94
CA ALA A 170 0.96 -60.35 -12.61
C ALA A 170 0.12 -59.12 -12.98
N ASP A 171 -1.18 -59.31 -13.16
CA ASP A 171 -2.14 -58.21 -13.31
C ASP A 171 -2.57 -57.68 -11.94
N PHE A 172 -2.99 -56.41 -11.89
CA PHE A 172 -3.67 -55.90 -10.70
C PHE A 172 -5.03 -56.57 -10.52
N ASP A 173 -5.33 -57.02 -9.32
CA ASP A 173 -6.58 -57.68 -8.99
C ASP A 173 -7.59 -56.77 -8.26
N ALA A 174 -8.74 -57.33 -7.88
CA ALA A 174 -9.79 -56.59 -7.19
C ALA A 174 -9.39 -56.21 -5.74
N GLU A 175 -8.47 -56.94 -5.13
CA GLU A 175 -7.95 -56.67 -3.80
C GLU A 175 -6.97 -55.46 -3.84
N ASP A 176 -6.10 -55.39 -4.85
CA ASP A 176 -5.23 -54.24 -5.13
C ASP A 176 -6.07 -52.97 -5.31
N GLU A 177 -7.13 -53.06 -6.12
CA GLU A 177 -8.07 -51.92 -6.36
C GLU A 177 -8.72 -51.48 -5.05
N ALA A 178 -9.18 -52.38 -4.20
CA ALA A 178 -9.80 -52.05 -2.91
C ALA A 178 -8.82 -51.39 -1.94
N VAL A 179 -7.57 -51.87 -1.88
CA VAL A 179 -6.50 -51.30 -1.05
C VAL A 179 -6.13 -49.91 -1.50
N VAL A 180 -5.90 -49.68 -2.80
CA VAL A 180 -5.54 -48.39 -3.35
C VAL A 180 -6.71 -47.40 -3.23
N THR A 181 -7.95 -47.84 -3.42
CA THR A 181 -9.14 -47.00 -3.22
C THR A 181 -9.26 -46.58 -1.75
N THR A 182 -8.99 -47.46 -0.81
CA THR A 182 -8.98 -47.12 0.63
C THR A 182 -7.88 -46.12 0.96
N LEU A 183 -6.68 -46.32 0.40
CA LEU A 183 -5.59 -45.32 0.52
C LEU A 183 -5.95 -43.99 -0.10
N ALA A 184 -6.62 -43.96 -1.26
CA ALA A 184 -7.06 -42.74 -1.93
C ALA A 184 -8.05 -41.92 -1.11
N VAL A 185 -8.95 -42.57 -0.35
CA VAL A 185 -9.83 -41.90 0.61
C VAL A 185 -9.03 -41.23 1.73
N ALA A 186 -8.09 -41.97 2.33
CA ALA A 186 -7.22 -41.44 3.38
C ALA A 186 -6.32 -40.30 2.85
N ALA A 187 -5.83 -40.45 1.62
CA ALA A 187 -5.05 -39.41 0.90
C ALA A 187 -5.84 -38.11 0.72
N GLY A 188 -7.13 -38.22 0.35
CA GLY A 188 -8.00 -37.04 0.23
C GLY A 188 -8.09 -36.26 1.53
N ILE A 189 -8.23 -36.94 2.67
CA ILE A 189 -8.26 -36.31 4.00
C ILE A 189 -6.90 -35.67 4.32
N ALA A 190 -5.80 -36.33 4.05
CA ALA A 190 -4.45 -35.82 4.32
C ALA A 190 -4.14 -34.57 3.46
N ILE A 191 -4.52 -34.60 2.19
CA ILE A 191 -4.40 -33.45 1.26
C ILE A 191 -5.22 -32.25 1.76
N GLU A 192 -6.46 -32.48 2.19
CA GLU A 192 -7.31 -31.43 2.75
C GLU A 192 -6.66 -30.81 3.99
N ASN A 193 -6.17 -31.64 4.91
CA ASN A 193 -5.51 -31.19 6.13
C ASN A 193 -4.26 -30.35 5.81
N ALA A 194 -3.41 -30.81 4.89
CA ALA A 194 -2.22 -30.07 4.47
C ALA A 194 -2.58 -28.71 3.84
N ARG A 195 -3.59 -28.68 2.97
CA ARG A 195 -4.08 -27.42 2.37
C ARG A 195 -4.61 -26.44 3.43
N LEU A 196 -5.46 -26.92 4.34
CA LEU A 196 -6.00 -26.09 5.42
C LEU A 196 -4.89 -25.56 6.35
N TYR A 197 -3.88 -26.39 6.62
CA TYR A 197 -2.74 -25.99 7.42
C TYR A 197 -1.89 -24.91 6.73
N GLU A 198 -1.59 -25.08 5.45
CA GLU A 198 -0.86 -24.08 4.68
C GLU A 198 -1.63 -22.78 4.54
N GLU A 199 -2.94 -22.86 4.28
CA GLU A 199 -3.81 -21.68 4.23
C GLU A 199 -3.85 -20.96 5.58
N GLY A 200 -4.00 -21.71 6.68
CA GLY A 200 -3.94 -21.18 8.04
C GLY A 200 -2.60 -20.49 8.35
N ARG A 201 -1.48 -21.13 8.01
CA ARG A 201 -0.14 -20.55 8.16
C ARG A 201 0.05 -19.27 7.32
N ARG A 202 -0.43 -19.27 6.09
CA ARG A 202 -0.36 -18.10 5.19
C ARG A 202 -1.19 -16.96 5.76
N ARG A 203 -2.42 -17.24 6.20
CA ARG A 203 -3.28 -16.23 6.85
C ARG A 203 -2.64 -15.67 8.12
N GLN A 204 -2.04 -16.51 8.94
CA GLN A 204 -1.33 -16.07 10.14
C GLN A 204 -0.13 -15.18 9.81
N ARG A 205 0.66 -15.49 8.77
CA ARG A 205 1.75 -14.63 8.32
C ARG A 205 1.25 -13.27 7.85
N TRP A 206 0.15 -13.21 7.09
CA TRP A 206 -0.47 -11.96 6.67
C TRP A 206 -0.93 -11.12 7.88
N LEU A 207 -1.54 -11.74 8.88
CA LEU A 207 -2.00 -11.04 10.09
C LEU A 207 -0.82 -10.53 10.94
N ALA A 208 0.24 -11.32 11.09
CA ALA A 208 1.44 -10.92 11.81
C ALA A 208 2.12 -9.73 11.11
N ALA A 209 2.33 -9.82 9.79
CA ALA A 209 2.85 -8.73 8.98
C ALA A 209 2.07 -7.44 9.19
N SER A 210 0.75 -7.54 9.15
CA SER A 210 -0.17 -6.43 9.35
C SER A 210 -0.03 -5.78 10.72
N SER A 211 0.15 -6.57 11.78
CA SER A 211 0.35 -6.08 13.15
C SER A 211 1.69 -5.36 13.31
N ASP A 212 2.75 -5.92 12.74
CA ASP A 212 4.10 -5.35 12.82
C ASP A 212 4.16 -3.97 12.15
N PHE A 213 3.50 -3.80 11.00
CA PHE A 213 3.42 -2.51 10.31
C PHE A 213 2.64 -1.46 11.11
N THR A 214 1.51 -1.85 11.69
CA THR A 214 0.73 -0.93 12.54
C THR A 214 1.59 -0.45 13.72
N SER A 215 2.36 -1.34 14.33
CA SER A 215 3.28 -1.01 15.42
C SER A 215 4.42 -0.09 14.97
N ALA A 216 5.01 -0.35 13.79
CA ALA A 216 6.07 0.47 13.21
C ALA A 216 5.59 1.90 12.90
N LEU A 217 4.38 2.05 12.37
CA LEU A 217 3.75 3.36 12.13
C LEU A 217 3.53 4.14 13.43
N LEU A 218 3.02 3.48 14.46
CA LEU A 218 2.77 4.11 15.75
C LEU A 218 4.07 4.50 16.47
N SER A 219 5.16 3.77 16.26
CA SER A 219 6.49 4.08 16.82
C SER A 219 7.23 5.20 16.10
N GLY A 220 6.70 5.69 14.97
CA GLY A 220 7.29 6.81 14.24
C GLY A 220 8.34 6.41 13.20
N THR A 221 8.38 5.14 12.81
CA THR A 221 9.18 4.67 11.66
C THR A 221 8.78 5.42 10.39
N GLY A 222 9.75 5.75 9.55
CA GLY A 222 9.52 6.47 8.29
C GLY A 222 8.61 5.70 7.34
N GLU A 223 7.70 6.39 6.65
CA GLU A 223 6.74 5.81 5.70
C GLU A 223 7.40 4.90 4.65
N ALA A 224 8.50 5.37 4.03
CA ALA A 224 9.19 4.61 2.99
C ALA A 224 9.79 3.29 3.53
N GLU A 225 10.23 3.27 4.78
CA GLU A 225 10.75 2.09 5.46
C GLU A 225 9.62 1.09 5.78
N VAL A 226 8.48 1.59 6.27
CA VAL A 226 7.30 0.77 6.54
C VAL A 226 6.76 0.14 5.26
N LEU A 227 6.52 0.93 4.21
CA LEU A 227 6.03 0.44 2.92
C LEU A 227 7.04 -0.50 2.23
N GLY A 228 8.35 -0.24 2.40
CA GLY A 228 9.40 -1.12 1.91
C GLY A 228 9.35 -2.50 2.56
N GLY A 229 9.24 -2.54 3.90
CA GLY A 229 9.07 -3.78 4.65
C GLY A 229 7.76 -4.50 4.32
N MET A 230 6.66 -3.76 4.11
CA MET A 230 5.40 -4.34 3.63
C MET A 230 5.56 -5.01 2.27
N LEU A 231 6.23 -4.37 1.33
CA LEU A 231 6.46 -4.90 -0.01
C LEU A 231 7.30 -6.18 0.02
N GLU A 232 8.39 -6.19 0.80
CA GLU A 232 9.26 -7.35 1.01
C GLU A 232 8.47 -8.54 1.57
N GLN A 233 7.70 -8.32 2.63
CA GLN A 233 6.87 -9.38 3.21
C GLN A 233 5.73 -9.83 2.26
N ALA A 234 5.16 -8.94 1.47
CA ALA A 234 4.16 -9.32 0.48
C ALA A 234 4.75 -10.24 -0.59
N VAL A 235 5.95 -9.96 -1.06
CA VAL A 235 6.70 -10.82 -2.00
C VAL A 235 6.94 -12.20 -1.38
N ASP A 236 7.45 -12.25 -0.15
CA ASP A 236 7.75 -13.51 0.54
C ASP A 236 6.49 -14.36 0.83
N ILE A 237 5.43 -13.74 1.37
CA ILE A 237 4.21 -14.49 1.75
C ILE A 237 3.45 -14.98 0.52
N ALA A 238 3.44 -14.18 -0.57
CA ALA A 238 2.79 -14.56 -1.82
C ALA A 238 3.65 -15.48 -2.69
N ASP A 239 4.88 -15.81 -2.28
CA ASP A 239 5.84 -16.58 -3.07
C ASP A 239 6.00 -15.97 -4.48
N ALA A 240 6.16 -14.64 -4.52
CA ALA A 240 6.42 -13.87 -5.74
C ALA A 240 7.92 -13.65 -5.93
N ASP A 241 8.34 -13.38 -7.16
CA ASP A 241 9.75 -13.08 -7.47
C ASP A 241 10.00 -11.56 -7.51
N MET A 242 8.93 -10.77 -7.67
CA MET A 242 8.98 -9.31 -7.72
C MET A 242 7.71 -8.70 -7.13
N GLY A 243 7.87 -7.54 -6.49
CA GLY A 243 6.78 -6.68 -6.03
C GLY A 243 7.05 -5.22 -6.33
N VAL A 244 5.99 -4.46 -6.64
CA VAL A 244 6.05 -3.02 -6.91
C VAL A 244 4.85 -2.31 -6.31
N PHE A 245 5.10 -1.22 -5.58
CA PHE A 245 4.07 -0.24 -5.23
C PHE A 245 4.08 0.91 -6.24
N TYR A 246 2.97 1.10 -6.91
CA TYR A 246 2.65 2.30 -7.68
C TYR A 246 1.76 3.20 -6.84
N LEU A 247 2.25 4.37 -6.45
CA LEU A 247 1.48 5.37 -5.70
C LEU A 247 0.86 6.39 -6.64
N VAL A 248 -0.30 6.91 -6.27
CA VAL A 248 -0.98 7.96 -7.03
C VAL A 248 -0.25 9.29 -6.82
N GLY A 249 0.16 9.93 -7.92
CA GLY A 249 0.76 11.25 -7.92
C GLY A 249 -0.29 12.37 -7.94
N SER A 250 0.18 13.62 -7.93
CA SER A 250 -0.66 14.82 -7.81
C SER A 250 -1.60 15.05 -9.01
N GLU A 251 -1.27 14.50 -10.19
CA GLU A 251 -2.07 14.62 -11.40
C GLU A 251 -2.92 13.35 -11.67
N GLY A 252 -2.95 12.42 -10.71
CA GLY A 252 -3.67 11.15 -10.82
C GLY A 252 -2.92 10.06 -11.59
N GLU A 253 -1.66 10.30 -11.96
CA GLU A 253 -0.77 9.30 -12.54
C GLU A 253 -0.31 8.27 -11.50
N LEU A 254 0.09 7.09 -11.93
CA LEU A 254 0.67 6.05 -11.08
C LEU A 254 2.19 6.09 -11.17
N ARG A 255 2.87 6.31 -10.06
CA ARG A 255 4.34 6.37 -9.98
C ARG A 255 4.90 5.16 -9.21
N GLY A 256 5.80 4.43 -9.83
CA GLY A 256 6.54 3.32 -9.18
C GLY A 256 7.46 3.85 -8.09
N SER A 257 6.96 3.83 -6.85
CA SER A 257 7.64 4.44 -5.70
C SER A 257 8.55 3.47 -4.98
N LEU A 258 8.12 2.22 -4.84
CA LEU A 258 8.88 1.16 -4.19
C LEU A 258 8.86 -0.09 -5.05
N ALA A 259 9.98 -0.79 -5.09
CA ALA A 259 10.15 -2.01 -5.85
C ALA A 259 11.11 -2.96 -5.12
N HIS A 260 10.80 -4.25 -5.08
CA HIS A 260 11.56 -5.31 -4.41
C HIS A 260 11.59 -6.59 -5.25
N GLY A 261 12.70 -7.30 -5.22
CA GLY A 261 12.89 -8.56 -5.92
C GLY A 261 13.54 -8.42 -7.29
N ASP A 262 13.50 -9.48 -8.06
CA ASP A 262 14.20 -9.60 -9.35
C ASP A 262 13.65 -8.63 -10.38
N GLY A 263 14.51 -7.83 -11.02
CA GLY A 263 14.12 -6.88 -12.06
C GLY A 263 13.28 -5.68 -11.58
N ALA A 264 12.98 -5.59 -10.30
CA ALA A 264 12.12 -4.57 -9.71
C ALA A 264 12.61 -3.12 -9.94
N GLU A 265 13.92 -2.91 -10.03
CA GLU A 265 14.52 -1.57 -10.27
C GLU A 265 14.04 -0.92 -11.58
N THR A 266 13.63 -1.72 -12.58
CA THR A 266 13.10 -1.19 -13.84
C THR A 266 11.75 -0.50 -13.68
N HIS A 267 11.05 -0.75 -12.57
CA HIS A 267 9.75 -0.15 -12.25
C HIS A 267 9.86 1.09 -11.35
N ARG A 268 11.02 1.30 -10.69
CA ARG A 268 11.22 2.43 -9.78
C ARG A 268 11.26 3.76 -10.53
N GLY A 269 10.50 4.75 -10.08
CA GLY A 269 10.39 6.09 -10.67
C GLY A 269 9.57 6.15 -11.97
N VAL A 270 9.05 5.02 -12.45
CA VAL A 270 8.22 4.95 -13.66
C VAL A 270 6.89 5.61 -13.42
N VAL A 271 6.45 6.40 -14.40
CA VAL A 271 5.11 7.01 -14.41
C VAL A 271 4.25 6.27 -15.41
N LEU A 272 3.11 5.78 -14.95
CA LEU A 272 2.12 5.03 -15.73
C LEU A 272 0.77 5.74 -15.72
N PRO A 273 -0.02 5.63 -16.80
CA PRO A 273 -1.39 6.10 -16.80
C PRO A 273 -2.26 5.26 -15.84
N SER A 274 -3.20 5.91 -15.15
CA SER A 274 -4.17 5.25 -14.28
C SER A 274 -5.43 4.77 -15.02
N SER A 275 -5.62 5.19 -16.29
CA SER A 275 -6.86 4.95 -17.04
C SER A 275 -6.88 3.61 -17.76
N GLU A 276 -5.81 3.24 -18.47
CA GLU A 276 -5.76 2.03 -19.28
C GLU A 276 -4.32 1.62 -19.67
N GLY A 277 -4.17 0.45 -20.25
CA GLY A 277 -2.91 -0.02 -20.83
C GLY A 277 -1.91 -0.58 -19.82
N THR A 278 -2.31 -0.77 -18.57
CA THR A 278 -1.47 -1.35 -17.53
C THR A 278 -2.26 -2.33 -16.64
N LEU A 279 -1.57 -3.28 -16.02
CA LEU A 279 -2.19 -4.17 -15.04
C LEU A 279 -2.74 -3.38 -13.82
N ALA A 280 -2.07 -2.29 -13.45
CA ALA A 280 -2.53 -1.40 -12.40
C ALA A 280 -3.86 -0.74 -12.75
N ALA A 281 -3.99 -0.20 -13.98
CA ALA A 281 -5.24 0.38 -14.46
C ALA A 281 -6.38 -0.65 -14.54
N ALA A 282 -6.07 -1.90 -14.90
CA ALA A 282 -7.03 -2.99 -14.89
C ALA A 282 -7.57 -3.26 -13.48
N ALA A 283 -6.70 -3.27 -12.45
CA ALA A 283 -7.14 -3.45 -11.06
C ALA A 283 -8.03 -2.29 -10.57
N LEU A 284 -7.77 -1.07 -11.03
CA LEU A 284 -8.62 0.10 -10.70
C LEU A 284 -10.03 -0.01 -11.29
N GLY A 285 -10.18 -0.70 -12.42
CA GLY A 285 -11.48 -0.92 -13.08
C GLY A 285 -12.33 -2.00 -12.43
N GLU A 286 -11.74 -2.91 -11.64
CA GLU A 286 -12.45 -4.01 -11.01
C GLU A 286 -13.19 -3.59 -9.73
N THR A 287 -14.30 -4.30 -9.45
CA THR A 287 -15.17 -3.96 -8.32
C THR A 287 -14.51 -4.26 -6.96
N ASP A 288 -13.76 -5.35 -6.89
CA ASP A 288 -13.01 -5.80 -5.72
C ASP A 288 -11.55 -5.28 -5.70
N GLY A 289 -11.16 -4.55 -6.76
CA GLY A 289 -9.83 -3.97 -6.87
C GLY A 289 -8.70 -4.99 -7.01
N LEU A 290 -9.00 -6.23 -7.43
CA LEU A 290 -8.05 -7.31 -7.58
C LEU A 290 -8.08 -7.86 -9.02
N VAL A 291 -6.92 -7.98 -9.64
CA VAL A 291 -6.75 -8.61 -10.96
C VAL A 291 -5.63 -9.63 -10.91
N THR A 292 -5.90 -10.83 -11.40
CA THR A 292 -4.87 -11.87 -11.60
C THR A 292 -4.72 -12.16 -13.09
N VAL A 293 -3.50 -12.42 -13.52
CA VAL A 293 -3.16 -12.82 -14.89
C VAL A 293 -2.23 -14.02 -14.87
N ALA A 294 -2.41 -14.93 -15.82
CA ALA A 294 -1.54 -16.10 -15.95
C ALA A 294 -0.21 -15.76 -16.64
N ASP A 295 -0.20 -14.75 -17.49
CA ASP A 295 1.00 -14.25 -18.17
C ASP A 295 0.87 -12.75 -18.44
N VAL A 296 1.56 -11.94 -17.62
CA VAL A 296 1.53 -10.48 -17.74
C VAL A 296 2.25 -9.98 -18.99
N SER A 297 3.25 -10.72 -19.47
CA SER A 297 4.01 -10.33 -20.66
C SER A 297 3.22 -10.46 -21.95
N GLY A 298 2.21 -11.33 -21.99
CA GLY A 298 1.32 -11.58 -23.12
C GLY A 298 -0.11 -11.06 -22.93
N ASP A 299 -0.43 -10.39 -21.81
CA ASP A 299 -1.79 -9.92 -21.52
C ASP A 299 -2.16 -8.71 -22.38
N ALA A 300 -3.30 -8.78 -23.08
CA ALA A 300 -3.79 -7.74 -23.98
C ALA A 300 -4.07 -6.39 -23.30
N ARG A 301 -4.25 -6.38 -21.98
CA ARG A 301 -4.45 -5.17 -21.17
C ARG A 301 -3.14 -4.43 -20.86
N VAL A 302 -1.97 -5.08 -21.05
CA VAL A 302 -0.65 -4.51 -20.77
C VAL A 302 -0.03 -4.03 -22.08
N THR A 303 -0.36 -2.81 -22.49
CA THR A 303 0.08 -2.18 -23.75
C THR A 303 1.10 -1.07 -23.53
N VAL A 304 1.16 -0.50 -22.30
CA VAL A 304 2.13 0.54 -21.93
C VAL A 304 3.38 -0.12 -21.34
N GLN A 305 4.51 0.05 -22.03
CA GLN A 305 5.83 -0.45 -21.62
C GLN A 305 5.86 -1.97 -21.30
N PRO A 306 5.33 -2.83 -22.20
CA PRO A 306 5.23 -4.28 -21.97
C PRO A 306 6.62 -4.94 -21.78
N GLU A 307 7.69 -4.34 -22.30
CA GLU A 307 9.06 -4.81 -22.17
C GLU A 307 9.54 -4.91 -20.71
N ARG A 308 8.92 -4.16 -19.79
CA ARG A 308 9.25 -4.22 -18.34
C ARG A 308 8.86 -5.53 -17.70
N TRP A 309 7.89 -6.22 -18.29
CA TRP A 309 7.41 -7.52 -17.80
C TRP A 309 8.13 -8.69 -18.44
N GLN A 310 9.18 -8.44 -19.23
CA GLN A 310 9.94 -9.51 -19.89
C GLN A 310 10.56 -10.45 -18.85
N GLY A 311 10.30 -11.75 -18.98
CA GLY A 311 10.74 -12.78 -18.04
C GLY A 311 9.79 -13.00 -16.86
N PHE A 312 8.69 -12.25 -16.78
CA PHE A 312 7.59 -12.49 -15.85
C PHE A 312 6.38 -13.09 -16.55
N GLY A 313 5.65 -13.94 -15.84
CA GLY A 313 4.45 -14.62 -16.31
C GLY A 313 3.26 -14.29 -15.39
N PRO A 314 2.96 -15.14 -14.40
CA PRO A 314 1.84 -14.90 -13.49
C PRO A 314 2.01 -13.60 -12.69
N ALA A 315 0.96 -12.78 -12.64
CA ALA A 315 0.97 -11.56 -11.84
C ALA A 315 -0.39 -11.31 -11.21
N VAL A 316 -0.37 -10.58 -10.09
CA VAL A 316 -1.56 -10.09 -9.39
C VAL A 316 -1.38 -8.61 -9.08
N ALA A 317 -2.42 -7.82 -9.33
CA ALA A 317 -2.50 -6.42 -8.96
C ALA A 317 -3.66 -6.21 -7.99
N VAL A 318 -3.43 -5.43 -6.93
CA VAL A 318 -4.44 -5.09 -5.94
C VAL A 318 -4.39 -3.59 -5.64
N THR A 319 -5.56 -2.95 -5.55
CA THR A 319 -5.68 -1.53 -5.23
C THR A 319 -5.34 -1.25 -3.77
N VAL A 320 -4.61 -0.17 -3.52
CA VAL A 320 -4.27 0.34 -2.19
C VAL A 320 -5.10 1.59 -1.93
N GLY A 321 -6.10 1.47 -1.08
CA GLY A 321 -7.05 2.55 -0.79
C GLY A 321 -8.49 2.12 -0.95
N THR A 322 -9.39 3.09 -0.89
CA THR A 322 -10.83 2.93 -1.17
C THR A 322 -11.16 3.53 -2.54
N LYS A 323 -12.37 3.27 -3.06
CA LYS A 323 -12.84 3.91 -4.31
C LYS A 323 -12.90 5.44 -4.21
N GLU A 324 -13.10 5.97 -3.00
CA GLU A 324 -13.19 7.40 -2.73
C GLU A 324 -11.80 8.03 -2.54
N ARG A 325 -10.83 7.24 -2.03
CA ARG A 325 -9.46 7.68 -1.80
C ARG A 325 -8.47 6.59 -2.18
N LEU A 326 -8.10 6.58 -3.44
CA LEU A 326 -7.09 5.69 -3.98
C LEU A 326 -5.70 6.22 -3.62
N SER A 327 -4.88 5.40 -2.98
CA SER A 327 -3.48 5.73 -2.65
C SER A 327 -2.50 5.10 -3.64
N GLY A 328 -2.86 3.99 -4.28
CA GLY A 328 -1.99 3.32 -5.24
C GLY A 328 -2.44 1.92 -5.65
N VAL A 329 -1.50 1.16 -6.21
CA VAL A 329 -1.66 -0.25 -6.61
C VAL A 329 -0.41 -1.03 -6.24
N LEU A 330 -0.59 -2.17 -5.58
CA LEU A 330 0.45 -3.18 -5.35
C LEU A 330 0.38 -4.22 -6.46
N ILE A 331 1.51 -4.50 -7.11
CA ILE A 331 1.64 -5.59 -8.09
C ILE A 331 2.68 -6.57 -7.59
N LEU A 332 2.34 -7.86 -7.61
CA LEU A 332 3.24 -8.97 -7.36
C LEU A 332 3.32 -9.83 -8.62
N ALA A 333 4.53 -10.28 -9.00
CA ALA A 333 4.73 -11.09 -10.20
C ALA A 333 5.66 -12.28 -9.93
N ARG A 334 5.41 -13.38 -10.63
CA ARG A 334 6.24 -14.57 -10.68
C ARG A 334 6.97 -14.65 -12.02
N ARG A 335 8.13 -15.31 -12.03
CA ARG A 335 8.87 -15.61 -13.27
C ARG A 335 8.02 -16.44 -14.24
N SER A 336 8.26 -16.25 -15.53
CA SER A 336 7.65 -17.08 -16.58
C SER A 336 7.91 -18.57 -16.33
N GLY A 337 6.88 -19.38 -16.52
CA GLY A 337 6.94 -20.84 -16.27
C GLY A 337 6.64 -21.24 -14.82
N ARG A 338 6.49 -20.31 -13.88
CA ARG A 338 5.94 -20.61 -12.56
C ARG A 338 4.41 -20.72 -12.61
N ARG A 339 3.82 -21.40 -11.63
CA ARG A 339 2.37 -21.60 -11.53
C ARG A 339 1.63 -20.26 -11.35
N PRO A 340 0.41 -20.11 -11.89
CA PRO A 340 -0.45 -18.97 -11.63
C PRO A 340 -0.75 -18.77 -10.14
N PHE A 341 -1.10 -17.54 -9.76
CA PHE A 341 -1.63 -17.25 -8.43
C PHE A 341 -3.01 -17.87 -8.28
N LEU A 342 -3.19 -18.68 -7.22
CA LEU A 342 -4.49 -19.27 -6.89
C LEU A 342 -5.35 -18.24 -6.14
N SER A 343 -6.68 -18.37 -6.27
CA SER A 343 -7.63 -17.51 -5.55
C SER A 343 -7.44 -17.56 -4.03
N SER A 344 -7.06 -18.71 -3.48
CA SER A 344 -6.72 -18.89 -2.05
C SER A 344 -5.43 -18.17 -1.63
N GLU A 345 -4.50 -17.91 -2.57
CA GLU A 345 -3.26 -17.18 -2.31
C GLU A 345 -3.48 -15.67 -2.31
N THR A 346 -4.37 -15.19 -3.16
CA THR A 346 -4.65 -13.76 -3.35
C THR A 346 -5.76 -13.22 -2.45
N ALA A 347 -6.57 -14.07 -1.84
CA ALA A 347 -7.72 -13.68 -1.01
C ALA A 347 -7.39 -12.72 0.16
N ALA A 348 -6.17 -12.78 0.70
CA ALA A 348 -5.73 -11.90 1.79
C ALA A 348 -5.14 -10.56 1.31
N LEU A 349 -4.79 -10.43 0.03
CA LEU A 349 -4.14 -9.23 -0.52
C LEU A 349 -4.98 -7.95 -0.38
N PRO A 350 -6.30 -7.94 -0.63
CA PRO A 350 -7.10 -6.73 -0.44
C PRO A 350 -7.07 -6.22 1.01
N GLY A 351 -7.12 -7.12 1.99
CA GLY A 351 -7.01 -6.75 3.41
C GLY A 351 -5.63 -6.15 3.75
N PHE A 352 -4.57 -6.74 3.22
CA PHE A 352 -3.20 -6.24 3.37
C PHE A 352 -3.01 -4.88 2.69
N ALA A 353 -3.50 -4.72 1.46
CA ALA A 353 -3.48 -3.46 0.72
C ALA A 353 -4.28 -2.35 1.44
N GLY A 354 -5.41 -2.69 2.07
CA GLY A 354 -6.18 -1.77 2.91
C GLY A 354 -5.39 -1.25 4.11
N GLN A 355 -4.53 -2.07 4.69
CA GLN A 355 -3.64 -1.62 5.77
C GLN A 355 -2.51 -0.73 5.27
N ALA A 356 -1.94 -1.00 4.09
CA ALA A 356 -1.00 -0.11 3.45
C ALA A 356 -1.62 1.28 3.18
N ALA A 357 -2.87 1.31 2.75
CA ALA A 357 -3.62 2.55 2.56
C ALA A 357 -3.81 3.34 3.87
N LEU A 358 -4.17 2.65 4.96
CA LEU A 358 -4.27 3.27 6.28
C LEU A 358 -2.93 3.82 6.76
N ALA A 359 -1.84 3.10 6.47
CA ALA A 359 -0.48 3.52 6.77
C ALA A 359 -0.14 4.85 6.09
N LEU A 360 -0.42 4.94 4.79
CA LEU A 360 -0.22 6.15 3.99
C LEU A 360 -1.06 7.32 4.52
N GLU A 361 -2.34 7.07 4.81
CA GLU A 361 -3.23 8.11 5.35
C GLU A 361 -2.75 8.65 6.71
N LEU A 362 -2.32 7.77 7.61
CA LEU A 362 -1.79 8.19 8.91
C LEU A 362 -0.49 8.99 8.77
N ALA A 363 0.39 8.60 7.84
CA ALA A 363 1.62 9.32 7.55
C ALA A 363 1.34 10.72 6.99
N ASP A 364 0.39 10.86 6.07
CA ASP A 364 -0.04 12.15 5.52
C ASP A 364 -0.61 13.05 6.61
N ARG A 365 -1.57 12.55 7.39
CA ARG A 365 -2.17 13.31 8.50
C ARG A 365 -1.14 13.77 9.54
N ARG A 366 -0.13 12.93 9.80
CA ARG A 366 0.95 13.28 10.72
C ARG A 366 1.80 14.42 10.16
N ARG A 367 2.16 14.37 8.88
CA ARG A 367 2.90 15.46 8.21
C ARG A 367 2.12 16.77 8.25
N ASP A 368 0.82 16.72 7.96
CA ASP A 368 -0.05 17.89 8.01
C ASP A 368 -0.10 18.47 9.44
N ALA A 369 -0.26 17.62 10.46
CA ALA A 369 -0.26 18.04 11.86
C ALA A 369 1.10 18.64 12.30
N GLU A 370 2.21 18.03 11.87
CA GLU A 370 3.55 18.55 12.13
C GLU A 370 3.77 19.92 11.47
N GLN A 371 3.28 20.12 10.24
CA GLN A 371 3.31 21.41 9.55
C GLN A 371 2.48 22.48 10.26
N VAL A 372 1.25 22.13 10.67
CA VAL A 372 0.38 23.05 11.43
C VAL A 372 1.04 23.45 12.74
N THR A 373 1.59 22.50 13.50
CA THR A 373 2.29 22.77 14.77
C THR A 373 3.49 23.69 14.55
N LEU A 374 4.26 23.45 13.49
CA LEU A 374 5.41 24.29 13.14
C LEU A 374 4.99 25.74 12.82
N LEU A 375 3.89 25.91 12.10
CA LEU A 375 3.32 27.21 11.75
C LEU A 375 2.79 27.93 13.00
N GLU A 376 2.08 27.22 13.88
CA GLU A 376 1.58 27.77 15.14
C GLU A 376 2.71 28.23 16.07
N ASP A 377 3.78 27.43 16.19
CA ASP A 377 4.96 27.77 16.98
C ASP A 377 5.69 29.02 16.43
N ARG A 378 5.82 29.10 15.10
CA ARG A 378 6.38 30.28 14.42
C ARG A 378 5.56 31.54 14.70
N ASP A 379 4.23 31.45 14.60
CA ASP A 379 3.32 32.57 14.87
C ASP A 379 3.32 32.96 16.35
N ARG A 380 3.46 32.01 17.27
CA ARG A 380 3.58 32.29 18.69
C ARG A 380 4.90 33.03 18.98
N ILE A 381 6.02 32.51 18.48
CA ILE A 381 7.35 33.14 18.67
C ILE A 381 7.35 34.55 18.07
N ALA A 382 6.77 34.74 16.90
CA ALA A 382 6.68 36.05 16.26
C ALA A 382 5.86 37.06 17.09
N ARG A 383 4.74 36.65 17.71
CA ARG A 383 3.93 37.47 18.61
C ARG A 383 4.69 37.80 19.89
N ASP A 384 5.31 36.83 20.53
CA ASP A 384 6.05 36.99 21.77
C ASP A 384 7.24 37.98 21.58
N LEU A 385 7.95 37.87 20.46
CA LEU A 385 9.04 38.78 20.11
C LEU A 385 8.52 40.22 19.85
N HIS A 386 7.38 40.35 19.15
CA HIS A 386 6.78 41.65 18.89
C HIS A 386 6.31 42.33 20.20
N ASP A 387 5.54 41.62 21.01
CA ASP A 387 4.88 42.23 22.18
C ASP A 387 5.84 42.46 23.34
N LEU A 388 6.80 41.58 23.58
CA LEU A 388 7.72 41.71 24.71
C LEU A 388 9.01 42.46 24.37
N ALA A 389 9.64 42.14 23.25
CA ALA A 389 10.94 42.72 22.88
C ALA A 389 10.81 44.08 22.26
N ILE A 390 9.99 44.24 21.21
CA ILE A 390 9.86 45.50 20.48
C ILE A 390 9.22 46.57 21.35
N GLN A 391 8.15 46.25 22.11
CA GLN A 391 7.51 47.24 22.99
C GLN A 391 8.44 47.72 24.11
N ARG A 392 9.23 46.82 24.73
CA ARG A 392 10.18 47.23 25.77
C ARG A 392 11.34 48.03 25.25
N LEU A 393 11.91 47.65 24.10
CA LEU A 393 12.99 48.42 23.47
C LEU A 393 12.51 49.81 23.04
N PHE A 394 11.30 49.91 22.50
CA PHE A 394 10.69 51.19 22.12
C PHE A 394 10.43 52.09 23.33
N ALA A 395 9.88 51.56 24.43
CA ALA A 395 9.66 52.28 25.68
C ALA A 395 10.99 52.78 26.30
N THR A 396 12.05 51.98 26.22
CA THR A 396 13.38 52.34 26.65
C THR A 396 13.97 53.47 25.81
N GLY A 397 13.84 53.36 24.47
CA GLY A 397 14.26 54.43 23.53
C GLY A 397 13.57 55.76 23.81
N MET A 398 12.24 55.74 24.02
CA MET A 398 11.49 56.92 24.38
C MET A 398 11.93 57.55 25.72
N THR A 399 12.24 56.71 26.70
CA THR A 399 12.76 57.18 28.02
C THR A 399 14.11 57.85 27.86
N LEU A 400 15.02 57.29 27.09
CA LEU A 400 16.34 57.86 26.79
C LEU A 400 16.21 59.16 25.98
N GLN A 401 15.31 59.19 25.00
CA GLN A 401 15.02 60.38 24.18
C GLN A 401 14.46 61.54 25.03
N SER A 402 13.61 61.21 26.02
CA SER A 402 13.11 62.21 26.97
C SER A 402 14.23 62.69 27.91
N ALA A 403 15.07 61.79 28.41
CA ALA A 403 16.20 62.14 29.29
C ALA A 403 17.23 63.01 28.60
N ARG A 404 17.44 62.89 27.28
CA ARG A 404 18.35 63.72 26.47
C ARG A 404 18.03 65.22 26.61
N ARG A 405 16.77 65.62 26.79
CA ARG A 405 16.34 66.98 26.90
C ARG A 405 16.86 67.71 28.20
N PHE A 406 17.27 66.91 29.21
CA PHE A 406 17.75 67.37 30.50
C PHE A 406 19.25 67.26 30.64
N VAL A 407 19.99 66.79 29.63
CA VAL A 407 21.43 66.61 29.67
C VAL A 407 22.13 67.72 28.95
N GLU A 408 22.90 68.55 29.72
CA GLU A 408 23.65 69.69 29.21
C GLU A 408 25.10 69.35 28.84
N HIS A 409 25.63 68.20 29.27
CA HIS A 409 27.00 67.82 29.01
C HIS A 409 27.16 67.24 27.60
N PRO A 410 27.99 67.79 26.71
CA PRO A 410 28.07 67.33 25.30
C PRO A 410 28.39 65.83 25.12
N GLU A 411 29.35 65.32 25.86
CA GLU A 411 29.76 63.92 25.74
C GLU A 411 28.67 62.93 26.23
N ALA A 412 27.85 63.33 27.21
CA ALA A 412 26.72 62.56 27.70
C ALA A 412 25.56 62.57 26.67
N THR A 413 25.34 63.69 26.01
CA THR A 413 24.35 63.83 24.91
C THR A 413 24.72 62.94 23.72
N ASP A 414 25.99 62.90 23.34
CA ASP A 414 26.48 62.02 22.24
C ASP A 414 26.37 60.53 22.59
N ARG A 415 26.59 60.14 23.86
CA ARG A 415 26.40 58.74 24.33
C ARG A 415 24.93 58.34 24.30
N LEU A 416 24.03 59.24 24.75
CA LEU A 416 22.59 58.98 24.71
C LEU A 416 22.06 58.85 23.28
N THR A 417 22.52 59.69 22.36
CA THR A 417 22.15 59.63 20.95
C THR A 417 22.58 58.29 20.35
N ARG A 418 23.82 57.86 20.56
CA ARG A 418 24.29 56.54 20.10
C ARG A 418 23.49 55.37 20.68
N ALA A 419 23.11 55.43 21.96
CA ALA A 419 22.29 54.40 22.58
C ALA A 419 20.88 54.34 22.01
N ILE A 420 20.29 55.45 21.61
CA ILE A 420 18.99 55.52 20.93
C ILE A 420 19.10 54.94 19.52
N ASP A 421 20.13 55.31 18.76
CA ASP A 421 20.38 54.80 17.40
C ASP A 421 20.62 53.31 17.39
N ASP A 422 21.35 52.78 18.40
CA ASP A 422 21.60 51.32 18.57
C ASP A 422 20.30 50.57 18.91
N LEU A 423 19.41 51.13 19.72
CA LEU A 423 18.09 50.56 20.01
C LEU A 423 17.20 50.51 18.76
N ASP A 424 17.17 51.60 17.98
CA ASP A 424 16.39 51.69 16.74
C ASP A 424 16.91 50.68 15.70
N ALA A 425 18.24 50.54 15.59
CA ALA A 425 18.87 49.52 14.72
C ALA A 425 18.50 48.08 15.18
N THR A 426 18.51 47.85 16.51
CA THR A 426 18.14 46.55 17.08
C THR A 426 16.66 46.22 16.81
N ILE A 427 15.75 47.19 16.97
CA ILE A 427 14.33 47.05 16.66
C ILE A 427 14.14 46.71 15.17
N LYS A 428 14.88 47.34 14.28
CA LYS A 428 14.86 47.04 12.83
C LYS A 428 15.30 45.61 12.55
N ILE A 429 16.40 45.15 13.15
CA ILE A 429 16.91 43.79 13.00
C ILE A 429 15.89 42.74 13.50
N ILE A 430 15.32 42.95 14.70
CA ILE A 430 14.32 42.05 15.28
C ILE A 430 13.09 41.98 14.37
N ARG A 431 12.61 43.15 13.89
CA ARG A 431 11.47 43.21 12.97
C ARG A 431 11.75 42.46 11.67
N SER A 432 12.89 42.69 11.02
CA SER A 432 13.27 41.98 9.80
C SER A 432 13.43 40.46 10.02
N THR A 433 13.95 40.05 11.18
CA THR A 433 14.09 38.63 11.52
C THR A 433 12.72 37.97 11.75
N ILE A 434 11.80 38.62 12.44
CA ILE A 434 10.41 38.14 12.63
C ILE A 434 9.71 37.96 11.27
N PHE A 435 9.92 38.89 10.35
CA PHE A 435 9.34 38.82 9.00
C PHE A 435 10.04 37.74 8.16
N GLY A 436 11.35 37.58 8.21
CA GLY A 436 12.08 36.51 7.54
C GLY A 436 11.68 35.10 8.03
N LEU A 437 11.27 34.98 9.29
CA LEU A 437 10.68 33.73 9.80
C LEU A 437 9.30 33.41 9.21
N ARG A 438 8.57 34.42 8.72
CA ARG A 438 7.26 34.29 8.05
C ARG A 438 7.37 34.08 6.53
N GLU A 439 8.51 34.42 5.91
CA GLU A 439 8.77 34.41 4.46
C GLU A 439 9.42 33.09 3.96
N HIS A 440 8.91 31.90 4.33
CA HIS A 440 9.25 30.68 3.59
C HIS A 440 8.10 30.31 2.66
N ASP A 441 7.84 31.18 1.68
CA ASP A 441 7.03 30.85 0.52
C ASP A 441 7.92 30.29 -0.60
N ALA A 442 7.37 29.29 -1.34
CA ALA A 442 8.03 28.66 -2.47
C ALA A 442 8.53 29.71 -3.50
N PRO A 443 9.67 29.51 -4.15
CA PRO A 443 10.20 30.47 -5.12
C PRO A 443 9.22 30.61 -6.29
N GLY A 444 8.66 31.81 -6.44
CA GLY A 444 7.75 32.18 -7.54
C GLY A 444 6.41 32.77 -7.13
N THR A 445 6.08 32.86 -5.84
CA THR A 445 4.83 33.46 -5.35
C THR A 445 5.00 34.98 -5.14
N ALA A 446 3.99 35.80 -5.53
CA ALA A 446 4.00 37.22 -5.28
C ALA A 446 4.09 37.53 -3.78
N PRO A 447 4.81 38.59 -3.35
CA PRO A 447 5.00 38.86 -1.93
C PRO A 447 3.64 39.13 -1.25
N ARG A 448 3.42 38.49 -0.10
CA ARG A 448 2.18 38.54 0.67
C ARG A 448 1.92 39.94 1.19
N LEU A 449 0.66 40.27 1.48
CA LEU A 449 0.23 41.63 1.87
C LEU A 449 0.99 42.13 3.09
N ARG A 450 1.22 41.33 4.11
CA ARG A 450 2.00 41.71 5.31
C ARG A 450 3.41 42.19 4.97
N SER A 451 4.11 41.46 4.12
CA SER A 451 5.47 41.80 3.66
C SER A 451 5.47 43.14 2.89
N ARG A 452 4.49 43.33 2.02
CA ARG A 452 4.32 44.56 1.23
C ARG A 452 4.04 45.79 2.11
N ILE A 453 3.22 45.62 3.15
CA ILE A 453 2.94 46.67 4.13
C ILE A 453 4.23 47.08 4.86
N VAL A 454 5.00 46.13 5.34
CA VAL A 454 6.28 46.39 6.03
C VAL A 454 7.24 47.16 5.14
N THR A 455 7.42 46.69 3.90
CA THR A 455 8.30 47.36 2.93
C THR A 455 7.86 48.80 2.69
N ALA A 456 6.55 49.05 2.59
CA ALA A 456 6.03 50.43 2.40
C ALA A 456 6.26 51.32 3.63
N VAL A 457 6.11 50.79 4.84
CA VAL A 457 6.34 51.50 6.11
C VAL A 457 7.83 51.79 6.33
N ASP A 458 8.71 50.81 6.04
CA ASP A 458 10.16 50.97 6.16
C ASP A 458 10.70 52.04 5.15
N ALA A 459 10.20 52.01 3.92
CA ALA A 459 10.55 53.03 2.93
C ALA A 459 10.11 54.45 3.37
N ALA A 460 8.97 54.60 4.02
CA ALA A 460 8.48 55.89 4.52
C ALA A 460 9.26 56.37 5.76
N ALA A 461 9.83 55.46 6.57
CA ALA A 461 10.61 55.81 7.76
C ALA A 461 11.84 56.70 7.44
N GLU A 462 12.46 56.50 6.28
CA GLU A 462 13.57 57.34 5.81
C GLU A 462 13.14 58.78 5.55
N THR A 463 11.94 58.97 5.01
CA THR A 463 11.40 60.32 4.71
C THR A 463 10.84 61.02 5.95
N LEU A 464 10.29 60.23 6.89
CA LEU A 464 9.74 60.75 8.14
C LEU A 464 10.83 61.11 9.16
N GLY A 465 12.03 60.49 9.09
CA GLY A 465 13.09 60.66 10.06
C GLY A 465 12.88 59.91 11.39
N PHE A 466 11.84 59.08 11.46
CA PHE A 466 11.54 58.16 12.59
C PHE A 466 10.77 56.95 12.08
N ALA A 467 10.82 55.86 12.84
CA ALA A 467 10.08 54.63 12.48
C ALA A 467 8.62 54.71 12.97
N PRO A 468 7.61 54.59 12.07
CA PRO A 468 6.22 54.46 12.47
C PRO A 468 5.96 53.17 13.26
N ALA A 469 5.06 53.22 14.24
CA ALA A 469 4.59 52.02 14.93
C ALA A 469 3.57 51.30 14.03
N LEU A 470 3.78 49.98 13.78
CA LEU A 470 2.91 49.17 12.94
C LEU A 470 2.29 48.03 13.72
N ARG A 471 0.96 47.90 13.65
CA ARG A 471 0.18 46.81 14.20
C ARG A 471 -0.63 46.14 13.09
N MET A 472 -0.61 44.82 13.01
CA MET A 472 -1.33 44.04 12.01
C MET A 472 -2.04 42.87 12.68
N GLU A 473 -3.37 42.73 12.52
CA GLU A 473 -4.19 41.70 13.12
C GLU A 473 -5.13 41.10 12.08
N GLY A 474 -5.50 39.81 12.28
CA GLY A 474 -6.37 39.03 11.39
C GLY A 474 -5.60 38.32 10.26
N LEU A 475 -6.34 37.63 9.38
CA LEU A 475 -5.82 36.81 8.29
C LEU A 475 -5.54 37.64 7.02
N LEU A 476 -4.61 38.58 7.13
CA LEU A 476 -4.30 39.54 6.05
C LEU A 476 -3.80 38.93 4.75
N ASP A 477 -3.11 37.77 4.85
CA ASP A 477 -2.48 37.14 3.69
C ASP A 477 -3.39 36.09 3.02
N THR A 478 -4.49 35.70 3.70
CA THR A 478 -5.44 34.67 3.24
C THR A 478 -6.77 35.27 2.81
N ASP A 479 -7.30 36.20 3.59
CA ASP A 479 -8.67 36.70 3.42
C ASP A 479 -8.74 37.96 2.56
N VAL A 480 -7.58 38.62 2.28
CA VAL A 480 -7.53 39.86 1.51
C VAL A 480 -7.22 39.60 0.04
N PRO A 481 -8.16 39.86 -0.89
CA PRO A 481 -7.93 39.72 -2.33
C PRO A 481 -6.81 40.65 -2.83
N PRO A 482 -6.15 40.28 -3.95
CA PRO A 482 -5.01 41.05 -4.49
C PRO A 482 -5.29 42.52 -4.80
N ASP A 483 -6.47 42.81 -5.30
CA ASP A 483 -6.92 44.19 -5.63
C ASP A 483 -7.10 45.06 -4.37
N ILE A 484 -7.66 44.48 -3.29
CA ILE A 484 -7.76 45.14 -1.99
C ILE A 484 -6.36 45.27 -1.36
N ALA A 485 -5.49 44.23 -1.49
CA ALA A 485 -4.12 44.29 -1.01
C ALA A 485 -3.32 45.44 -1.66
N ASP A 486 -3.46 45.65 -2.98
CA ASP A 486 -2.86 46.76 -3.70
C ASP A 486 -3.37 48.11 -3.18
N ALA A 487 -4.65 48.20 -2.88
CA ALA A 487 -5.25 49.40 -2.34
C ALA A 487 -4.71 49.72 -0.92
N VAL A 488 -4.57 48.71 -0.04
CA VAL A 488 -4.02 48.88 1.32
C VAL A 488 -2.60 49.47 1.28
N VAL A 489 -1.72 48.89 0.45
CA VAL A 489 -0.33 49.35 0.34
C VAL A 489 -0.30 50.80 -0.17
N ALA A 490 -1.16 51.15 -1.15
CA ALA A 490 -1.24 52.49 -1.67
C ALA A 490 -1.81 53.49 -0.64
N VAL A 491 -2.82 53.08 0.15
CA VAL A 491 -3.40 53.94 1.22
C VAL A 491 -2.35 54.23 2.29
N ILE A 492 -1.60 53.22 2.74
CA ILE A 492 -0.52 53.41 3.72
C ILE A 492 0.56 54.34 3.17
N GLY A 493 1.03 54.10 1.93
CA GLY A 493 2.07 54.93 1.30
C GLY A 493 1.66 56.41 1.16
N GLU A 494 0.43 56.67 0.69
CA GLU A 494 -0.10 58.05 0.54
C GLU A 494 -0.29 58.71 1.91
N SER A 495 -0.82 57.97 2.90
CA SER A 495 -1.01 58.51 4.25
C SER A 495 0.31 58.88 4.91
N LEU A 496 1.34 58.04 4.81
CA LEU A 496 2.67 58.34 5.35
C LEU A 496 3.37 59.50 4.61
N THR A 497 3.15 59.60 3.29
CA THR A 497 3.62 60.73 2.50
C THR A 497 2.98 62.04 2.97
N ASN A 498 1.68 62.05 3.28
CA ASN A 498 0.96 63.17 3.82
C ASN A 498 1.48 63.55 5.21
N VAL A 499 1.75 62.61 6.08
CA VAL A 499 2.38 62.87 7.39
C VAL A 499 3.76 63.51 7.20
N ALA A 500 4.62 62.94 6.35
CA ALA A 500 5.97 63.45 6.11
C ALA A 500 5.98 64.89 5.56
N ARG A 501 5.04 65.24 4.67
CA ARG A 501 5.01 66.52 3.99
C ARG A 501 4.28 67.65 4.75
N HIS A 502 3.28 67.29 5.56
CA HIS A 502 2.31 68.27 6.06
C HIS A 502 2.11 68.22 7.57
N ALA A 503 2.36 67.15 8.25
CA ALA A 503 1.99 67.02 9.66
C ALA A 503 3.03 67.56 10.64
N HIS A 504 4.30 67.60 10.29
CA HIS A 504 5.40 67.89 11.22
C HIS A 504 5.32 67.01 12.48
N ALA A 505 4.91 65.73 12.27
CA ALA A 505 4.71 64.78 13.32
C ALA A 505 6.04 64.23 13.85
N HIS A 506 6.03 63.80 15.11
CA HIS A 506 7.14 63.11 15.75
C HIS A 506 6.81 61.63 16.04
N ARG A 507 5.53 61.26 15.88
CA ARG A 507 5.04 59.91 16.07
C ARG A 507 3.91 59.61 15.09
N THR A 508 3.97 58.42 14.47
CA THR A 508 2.89 57.89 13.62
C THR A 508 2.62 56.46 14.00
N GLU A 509 1.35 56.09 14.14
CA GLU A 509 0.87 54.74 14.42
C GLU A 509 0.03 54.27 13.23
N ILE A 510 0.28 53.03 12.79
CA ILE A 510 -0.44 52.37 11.71
C ILE A 510 -1.04 51.09 12.27
N ALA A 511 -2.35 50.90 12.10
CA ALA A 511 -3.03 49.67 12.43
C ALA A 511 -3.71 49.13 11.16
N VAL A 512 -3.53 47.83 10.85
CA VAL A 512 -4.21 47.12 9.77
C VAL A 512 -4.89 45.90 10.38
N LEU A 513 -6.21 45.87 10.32
CA LEU A 513 -7.07 44.93 11.03
C LEU A 513 -8.00 44.25 10.03
N VAL A 514 -8.13 42.92 10.12
CA VAL A 514 -9.21 42.16 9.47
C VAL A 514 -10.05 41.55 10.56
N ASP A 515 -11.30 41.94 10.64
CA ASP A 515 -12.27 41.49 11.62
C ASP A 515 -13.69 41.49 11.01
N ASP A 516 -14.48 40.43 11.26
CA ASP A 516 -15.87 40.28 10.79
C ASP A 516 -16.10 40.60 9.30
N GLY A 517 -15.17 40.18 8.41
CA GLY A 517 -15.28 40.40 6.97
C GLY A 517 -15.05 41.86 6.56
N VAL A 518 -14.43 42.69 7.41
CA VAL A 518 -14.05 44.07 7.13
C VAL A 518 -12.56 44.24 7.32
N LEU A 519 -11.91 44.87 6.35
CA LEU A 519 -10.53 45.31 6.47
C LEU A 519 -10.51 46.81 6.84
N GLU A 520 -9.78 47.15 7.89
CA GLU A 520 -9.56 48.54 8.35
C GLU A 520 -8.07 48.88 8.34
N VAL A 521 -7.74 50.01 7.76
CA VAL A 521 -6.42 50.68 7.85
C VAL A 521 -6.59 51.97 8.61
N GLU A 522 -5.96 52.09 9.78
CA GLU A 522 -5.92 53.29 10.57
C GLU A 522 -4.51 53.85 10.60
N VAL A 523 -4.36 55.17 10.30
CA VAL A 523 -3.10 55.91 10.41
C VAL A 523 -3.33 57.11 11.31
N THR A 524 -2.59 57.18 12.42
CA THR A 524 -2.70 58.26 13.40
C THR A 524 -1.35 58.95 13.58
N ASP A 525 -1.31 60.30 13.49
CA ASP A 525 -0.14 61.12 13.74
C ASP A 525 -0.37 62.11 14.90
N ASP A 526 0.73 62.59 15.48
CA ASP A 526 0.74 63.60 16.53
C ASP A 526 1.09 65.03 16.03
N GLY A 527 0.93 65.26 14.72
CA GLY A 527 1.32 66.49 14.06
C GLY A 527 0.38 67.65 14.26
N THR A 528 0.51 68.67 13.43
CA THR A 528 -0.22 69.96 13.54
C THR A 528 -1.72 69.88 13.22
N GLY A 529 -2.19 68.71 12.70
CA GLY A 529 -3.57 68.56 12.25
C GLY A 529 -3.86 69.15 10.89
N LEU A 530 -5.10 68.95 10.40
CA LEU A 530 -5.56 69.42 9.11
C LEU A 530 -6.25 70.79 9.26
N PRO A 531 -5.93 71.81 8.40
CA PRO A 531 -6.66 73.03 8.38
C PRO A 531 -8.12 72.81 7.92
N PRO A 532 -9.11 73.56 8.51
CA PRO A 532 -10.54 73.29 8.25
C PRO A 532 -10.99 73.51 6.80
N ASP A 533 -10.24 74.25 5.98
CA ASP A 533 -10.63 74.65 4.60
C ASP A 533 -9.82 73.99 3.49
N ARG A 534 -8.96 72.99 3.79
CA ARG A 534 -8.10 72.34 2.79
C ARG A 534 -8.57 70.98 2.43
N VAL A 535 -9.28 70.83 1.31
CA VAL A 535 -9.50 69.53 0.66
C VAL A 535 -8.27 69.16 -0.16
N ASP A 536 -7.38 68.41 0.42
CA ASP A 536 -6.17 67.92 -0.27
C ASP A 536 -6.49 66.91 -1.33
N ARG A 537 -5.80 66.94 -2.49
CA ARG A 537 -5.98 65.99 -3.61
C ARG A 537 -5.69 64.59 -3.18
N GLY A 538 -4.74 64.36 -2.24
CA GLY A 538 -4.39 63.04 -1.67
C GLY A 538 -5.56 62.43 -0.91
N LEU A 539 -6.23 63.17 -0.02
CA LEU A 539 -7.38 62.66 0.72
C LEU A 539 -8.57 62.31 -0.19
N ARG A 540 -8.76 63.06 -1.29
CA ARG A 540 -9.78 62.77 -2.29
C ARG A 540 -9.48 61.43 -2.99
N ASN A 541 -8.24 61.17 -3.39
CA ASN A 541 -7.82 59.94 -4.00
C ASN A 541 -8.01 58.72 -3.06
N LEU A 542 -7.76 58.91 -1.75
CA LEU A 542 -8.00 57.85 -0.75
C LEU A 542 -9.49 57.56 -0.58
N ALA A 543 -10.36 58.61 -0.62
CA ALA A 543 -11.81 58.42 -0.56
C ALA A 543 -12.37 57.71 -1.80
N GLU A 544 -11.96 58.13 -3.00
CA GLU A 544 -12.35 57.47 -4.26
C GLU A 544 -11.89 56.02 -4.34
N ARG A 545 -10.76 55.69 -3.71
CA ARG A 545 -10.26 54.30 -3.61
C ARG A 545 -11.10 53.48 -2.66
N ALA A 546 -11.56 54.06 -1.53
CA ALA A 546 -12.49 53.38 -0.63
C ALA A 546 -13.83 53.10 -1.32
N GLU A 547 -14.42 54.13 -1.98
CA GLU A 547 -15.71 54.03 -2.66
C GLU A 547 -15.71 53.00 -3.79
N ARG A 548 -14.61 52.84 -4.54
CA ARG A 548 -14.48 51.79 -5.57
C ARG A 548 -14.51 50.38 -5.03
N LEU A 549 -14.27 50.22 -3.74
CA LEU A 549 -14.26 48.93 -3.04
C LEU A 549 -15.43 48.85 -2.04
N ASP A 550 -16.52 49.60 -2.27
CA ASP A 550 -17.72 49.67 -1.42
C ASP A 550 -17.40 50.04 0.04
N GLY A 551 -16.29 50.70 0.26
CA GLY A 551 -15.79 51.10 1.55
C GLY A 551 -15.98 52.61 1.83
N ARG A 552 -15.32 53.11 2.87
CA ARG A 552 -15.36 54.52 3.27
C ARG A 552 -14.06 54.98 3.89
N LEU A 553 -13.78 56.26 3.69
CA LEU A 553 -12.72 56.98 4.37
C LEU A 553 -13.31 57.91 5.43
N SER A 554 -12.76 57.95 6.63
CA SER A 554 -13.04 58.96 7.64
C SER A 554 -11.74 59.58 8.13
N VAL A 555 -11.76 60.90 8.31
CA VAL A 555 -10.62 61.67 8.79
C VAL A 555 -11.05 62.53 9.96
N HIS A 556 -10.35 62.40 11.09
CA HIS A 556 -10.59 63.18 12.30
C HIS A 556 -9.36 64.00 12.63
N SER A 557 -9.53 65.32 12.65
CA SER A 557 -8.47 66.26 13.00
C SER A 557 -9.08 67.52 13.61
N PRO A 558 -8.57 68.05 14.74
CA PRO A 558 -7.49 67.51 15.54
C PRO A 558 -7.95 66.35 16.42
N THR A 559 -7.08 65.39 16.65
CA THR A 559 -7.31 64.19 17.54
C THR A 559 -7.00 64.53 19.00
N ARG A 560 -6.27 65.65 19.26
CA ARG A 560 -5.85 66.11 20.58
C ARG A 560 -5.99 67.61 20.64
N PRO A 561 -6.03 68.24 21.84
CA PRO A 561 -6.07 69.69 21.96
C PRO A 561 -4.94 70.45 21.22
N ASP A 562 -3.79 69.80 21.07
CA ASP A 562 -2.55 70.32 20.48
C ASP A 562 -2.37 70.00 19.00
N GLY A 563 -3.31 69.23 18.38
CA GLY A 563 -3.27 68.84 16.97
C GLY A 563 -3.46 67.32 16.77
N GLY A 564 -2.83 66.79 15.71
CA GLY A 564 -2.89 65.38 15.31
C GLY A 564 -4.00 65.02 14.33
N THR A 565 -3.78 63.98 13.50
CA THR A 565 -4.79 63.51 12.53
C THR A 565 -4.94 62.01 12.70
N ARG A 566 -6.18 61.51 12.59
CA ARG A 566 -6.51 60.11 12.47
C ARG A 566 -7.27 59.88 11.16
N LEU A 567 -6.73 59.00 10.32
CA LEU A 567 -7.33 58.54 9.08
C LEU A 567 -7.73 57.09 9.29
N SER A 568 -9.00 56.77 9.03
CA SER A 568 -9.51 55.37 9.02
C SER A 568 -10.11 55.08 7.64
N TRP A 569 -9.57 54.09 6.97
CA TRP A 569 -10.00 53.59 5.66
C TRP A 569 -10.53 52.17 5.85
N ARG A 570 -11.82 51.94 5.51
CA ARG A 570 -12.52 50.67 5.74
C ARG A 570 -13.11 50.17 4.46
N VAL A 571 -12.93 48.84 4.17
CA VAL A 571 -13.52 48.15 3.02
C VAL A 571 -14.07 46.77 3.44
N PRO A 572 -15.23 46.35 2.91
CA PRO A 572 -15.73 45.00 3.10
C PRO A 572 -14.86 44.02 2.33
N LEU A 573 -14.65 42.84 2.90
CA LEU A 573 -14.04 41.69 2.22
C LEU A 573 -15.13 40.83 1.60
N PRO A 574 -14.94 40.27 0.41
CA PRO A 574 -15.91 39.35 -0.17
C PRO A 574 -16.07 38.14 0.75
N PRO A 575 -17.29 37.56 0.85
CA PRO A 575 -17.50 36.35 1.63
C PRO A 575 -16.64 35.22 1.07
N ASP A 576 -16.08 34.39 1.98
CA ASP A 576 -15.27 33.21 1.61
C ASP A 576 -16.13 32.22 0.81
N THR A 577 -15.89 32.12 -0.49
CA THR A 577 -16.59 31.17 -1.40
C THR A 577 -16.07 29.73 -1.31
N SER A 578 -15.17 29.42 -0.38
CA SER A 578 -14.58 28.10 -0.23
C SER A 578 -15.39 27.12 0.66
N GLN A 579 -16.59 27.52 1.16
CA GLN A 579 -17.46 26.63 1.94
C GLN A 579 -18.68 26.05 1.18
N GLU A 580 -18.82 26.30 -0.13
CA GLU A 580 -19.84 25.65 -0.96
C GLU A 580 -19.18 24.89 -2.11
N ASN A 581 -18.62 23.68 -1.83
CA ASN A 581 -18.59 22.53 -2.76
C ASN A 581 -18.21 21.24 -2.02
#